data_0f814b76e8c34d4f58b7f0fa1a544222
#
_entry.id   0f814b76e8c34d4f58b7f0fa1a544222
#
_cell.length_a   1.000
_cell.length_b   1.000
_cell.length_c   1.000
_cell.angle_alpha   90.00
_cell.angle_beta   90.00
_cell.angle_gamma   90.00
#
_symmetry.space_group_name_H-M   'P 1'
#
loop_
_entity.id
_entity.type
_entity.pdbx_description
1 polymer ?
#
loop_
_entity_poly.entity_id
_entity_poly.type
_entity_poly.pdbx_seq_one_letter_code
_entity_poly.pdbx_strand_id
1 'polypeptide(L)'
;MRKFYRRGISLALALVMMAALLAGCGNKDGVGGDSLGLDVDPADVALPLAETATIKGLTNFPAGSESEPNNRTIFKRLEEQTNVHVEWRSIQNDQWGDTIKLEMSNAKTLPDFVFNAGFGEADLLKYGKQGVIIALEDYIDKYMPNLTKVFEQVPEYKAMCMDADGHIWALPWIEQLGYQKTAIQLVGNMPFINVAWLDFLGLEMPTTVDEFEAVLVAFRDNADKLKAQFNIDGDIIPMSCIMNDGQQDPYILINGFGEGYGDPDTWKHLAVTDEGKVVSVATSEGFKEGTAWLHSLYEQGLIDVEAFTQEWSTYVAKGKSGRYGVCFSWDVGNIATLEGWEPLPMLKADTVSLTPATASYTSGFQRGRCVVTAAAQNPALVCSWLDQMYAPIQSPQNNWGTYGEDDGFDIFVMGKNDKGEDMLQHAPLGDKSPIEVRDAESVNGPLAILDSYYGVYVTCPDDAQYRLDWIKDIYTPVCSAKYCLPNFFMTQEDTTTDSNLSADLGKCVNEFKSRAVMEGFTDADWDQFQADLQAYKLDEYVALYQKYFDAYLAAQE
;
A
#
# COMPACT_ATOMS: atom_id res chain seq x y z
N MET A 1 -48.53 3.23 -51.90
CA MET A 1 -48.60 4.42 -51.01
C MET A 1 -48.36 4.14 -49.53
N ARG A 2 -48.54 2.91 -48.99
CA ARG A 2 -48.26 2.61 -47.53
C ARG A 2 -46.75 2.44 -47.11
N LYS A 3 -45.86 2.28 -48.07
CA LYS A 3 -44.41 2.14 -47.76
C LYS A 3 -43.66 3.47 -47.67
N PHE A 4 -44.20 4.54 -48.21
CA PHE A 4 -43.56 5.87 -48.14
C PHE A 4 -43.87 6.61 -46.84
N TYR A 5 -45.03 6.37 -46.23
CA TYR A 5 -45.42 7.00 -44.96
C TYR A 5 -44.62 6.48 -43.75
N ARG A 6 -44.20 5.21 -43.78
CA ARG A 6 -43.40 4.62 -42.67
C ARG A 6 -41.94 5.09 -42.66
N ARG A 7 -41.40 5.47 -43.82
CA ARG A 7 -40.01 6.01 -43.87
C ARG A 7 -39.96 7.49 -43.48
N GLY A 8 -40.99 8.26 -43.70
CA GLY A 8 -41.09 9.67 -43.28
C GLY A 8 -41.20 9.83 -41.76
N ILE A 9 -41.96 8.97 -41.10
CA ILE A 9 -42.15 9.01 -39.64
C ILE A 9 -40.89 8.55 -38.91
N SER A 10 -40.16 7.57 -39.44
CA SER A 10 -38.89 7.12 -38.86
C SER A 10 -37.77 8.17 -38.99
N LEU A 11 -37.74 8.95 -40.07
CA LEU A 11 -36.80 10.05 -40.24
C LEU A 11 -37.15 11.26 -39.37
N ALA A 12 -38.44 11.55 -39.18
CA ALA A 12 -38.89 12.63 -38.30
C ALA A 12 -38.61 12.33 -36.81
N LEU A 13 -38.79 11.06 -36.37
CA LEU A 13 -38.42 10.66 -35.00
C LEU A 13 -36.90 10.67 -34.77
N ALA A 14 -36.08 10.29 -35.75
CA ALA A 14 -34.63 10.35 -35.66
C ALA A 14 -34.11 11.80 -35.61
N LEU A 15 -34.73 12.72 -36.34
CA LEU A 15 -34.40 14.15 -36.29
C LEU A 15 -34.86 14.83 -34.99
N VAL A 16 -35.97 14.42 -34.40
CA VAL A 16 -36.41 14.93 -33.09
C VAL A 16 -35.53 14.37 -31.95
N MET A 17 -35.06 13.13 -32.03
CA MET A 17 -34.07 12.61 -31.06
C MET A 17 -32.69 13.24 -31.22
N MET A 18 -32.25 13.58 -32.42
CA MET A 18 -31.00 14.32 -32.64
C MET A 18 -31.08 15.79 -32.21
N ALA A 19 -32.28 16.42 -32.36
CA ALA A 19 -32.49 17.77 -31.84
C ALA A 19 -32.59 17.83 -30.30
N ALA A 20 -33.09 16.77 -29.67
CA ALA A 20 -33.09 16.66 -28.21
C ALA A 20 -31.67 16.40 -27.63
N LEU A 21 -30.77 15.77 -28.41
CA LEU A 21 -29.34 15.60 -28.04
C LEU A 21 -28.50 16.86 -28.27
N LEU A 22 -28.96 17.79 -29.13
CA LEU A 22 -28.30 19.07 -29.42
C LEU A 22 -28.82 20.23 -28.55
N ALA A 23 -29.94 20.07 -27.86
CA ALA A 23 -30.48 21.06 -26.94
C ALA A 23 -29.96 20.87 -25.47
N GLY A 24 -29.18 19.81 -25.21
CA GLY A 24 -28.54 19.55 -23.94
C GLY A 24 -27.08 20.02 -23.87
N CYS A 25 -26.49 20.57 -24.93
CA CYS A 25 -25.14 21.12 -24.95
C CYS A 25 -25.17 22.64 -25.11
N GLY A 26 -25.56 23.33 -24.09
CA GLY A 26 -25.60 24.79 -24.02
C GLY A 26 -25.30 25.31 -22.63
N ASN A 27 -24.27 24.79 -21.97
CA ASN A 27 -23.47 25.55 -20.99
C ASN A 27 -22.01 25.22 -21.26
N LYS A 28 -21.36 26.11 -21.97
CA LYS A 28 -19.92 26.28 -21.93
C LYS A 28 -19.63 27.17 -20.72
N ASP A 29 -19.76 26.62 -19.54
CA ASP A 29 -18.99 27.06 -18.41
C ASP A 29 -18.23 25.81 -17.97
N GLY A 30 -16.91 25.96 -17.89
CA GLY A 30 -16.03 24.89 -17.44
C GLY A 30 -16.57 24.33 -16.13
N VAL A 31 -16.41 23.02 -15.93
CA VAL A 31 -16.59 22.38 -14.64
C VAL A 31 -15.48 22.87 -13.72
N GLY A 32 -15.53 24.16 -13.39
CA GLY A 32 -15.19 24.66 -12.11
C GLY A 32 -16.38 24.22 -11.27
N GLY A 33 -16.17 23.26 -10.37
CA GLY A 33 -17.19 22.92 -9.40
C GLY A 33 -17.57 24.22 -8.70
N ASP A 34 -18.75 24.73 -9.04
CA ASP A 34 -19.34 25.75 -8.18
C ASP A 34 -19.33 25.14 -6.78
N SER A 35 -18.69 25.81 -5.89
CA SER A 35 -18.37 25.58 -4.50
C SER A 35 -19.59 25.26 -3.62
N LEU A 36 -20.29 24.14 -3.93
CA LEU A 36 -21.35 23.65 -3.08
C LEU A 36 -20.80 23.52 -1.66
N GLY A 37 -21.21 24.43 -0.78
CA GLY A 37 -20.79 24.42 0.62
C GLY A 37 -19.54 25.26 0.98
N LEU A 38 -18.82 25.87 0.03
CA LEU A 38 -17.72 26.81 0.35
C LEU A 38 -18.22 28.14 0.94
N ASP A 39 -19.50 28.48 0.72
CA ASP A 39 -20.12 29.66 1.34
C ASP A 39 -20.57 29.44 2.79
N VAL A 40 -20.47 28.20 3.30
CA VAL A 40 -20.80 27.87 4.70
C VAL A 40 -19.77 28.53 5.63
N ASP A 41 -20.24 29.21 6.68
CA ASP A 41 -19.35 29.75 7.70
C ASP A 41 -18.69 28.57 8.45
N PRO A 42 -17.35 28.54 8.61
CA PRO A 42 -16.69 27.52 9.42
C PRO A 42 -17.29 27.35 10.82
N ALA A 43 -17.86 28.40 11.41
CA ALA A 43 -18.53 28.35 12.71
C ALA A 43 -19.81 27.47 12.69
N ASP A 44 -20.51 27.39 11.53
CA ASP A 44 -21.73 26.60 11.40
C ASP A 44 -21.46 25.09 11.30
N VAL A 45 -20.24 24.69 10.99
CA VAL A 45 -19.77 23.30 10.91
C VAL A 45 -18.69 22.98 11.94
N ALA A 46 -18.49 23.87 12.91
CA ALA A 46 -17.60 23.63 14.04
C ALA A 46 -18.15 22.52 14.95
N LEU A 47 -17.31 21.56 15.25
CA LEU A 47 -17.69 20.38 16.04
C LEU A 47 -17.37 20.59 17.53
N PRO A 48 -18.21 20.09 18.48
CA PRO A 48 -19.48 19.40 18.24
C PRO A 48 -20.61 20.33 17.76
N LEU A 49 -21.47 19.80 16.90
CA LEU A 49 -22.66 20.54 16.47
C LEU A 49 -23.66 20.75 17.63
N ALA A 50 -24.43 21.83 17.57
CA ALA A 50 -25.49 22.10 18.56
C ALA A 50 -26.68 21.12 18.45
N GLU A 51 -26.97 20.66 17.22
CA GLU A 51 -28.02 19.66 16.93
C GLU A 51 -27.38 18.54 16.11
N THR A 52 -27.87 17.30 16.28
CA THR A 52 -27.37 16.14 15.56
C THR A 52 -27.61 16.29 14.04
N ALA A 53 -26.56 16.18 13.27
CA ALA A 53 -26.65 16.09 11.82
C ALA A 53 -26.34 14.65 11.35
N THR A 54 -26.85 14.29 10.18
CA THR A 54 -26.61 12.98 9.57
C THR A 54 -25.89 13.16 8.23
N ILE A 55 -24.81 12.39 8.03
CA ILE A 55 -24.08 12.27 6.76
C ILE A 55 -24.04 10.80 6.34
N LYS A 56 -23.77 10.52 5.05
CA LYS A 56 -23.80 9.16 4.49
C LYS A 56 -22.41 8.72 4.07
N GLY A 57 -21.97 7.60 4.64
CA GLY A 57 -20.65 7.00 4.34
C GLY A 57 -20.76 5.65 3.66
N LEU A 58 -19.78 5.36 2.79
CA LEU A 58 -19.53 4.02 2.25
C LEU A 58 -18.12 3.60 2.67
N THR A 59 -17.99 2.37 3.16
CA THR A 59 -16.70 1.80 3.56
C THR A 59 -16.62 0.31 3.25
N ASN A 60 -15.46 -0.28 3.50
CA ASN A 60 -15.26 -1.72 3.47
C ASN A 60 -14.82 -2.26 4.83
N PHE A 61 -14.87 -3.57 5.00
CA PHE A 61 -14.46 -4.25 6.23
C PHE A 61 -13.84 -5.63 5.92
N PRO A 62 -12.86 -6.10 6.75
CA PRO A 62 -12.28 -7.44 6.63
C PRO A 62 -13.30 -8.54 6.91
N ALA A 63 -13.11 -9.69 6.27
CA ALA A 63 -13.93 -10.86 6.55
C ALA A 63 -13.78 -11.30 8.02
N GLY A 64 -14.91 -11.56 8.69
CA GLY A 64 -14.92 -11.98 10.09
C GLY A 64 -14.84 -10.85 11.11
N SER A 65 -14.71 -9.58 10.67
CA SER A 65 -14.77 -8.41 11.54
C SER A 65 -16.18 -7.82 11.62
N GLU A 66 -16.37 -6.82 12.52
CA GLU A 66 -17.66 -6.09 12.66
C GLU A 66 -18.01 -5.38 11.34
N SER A 67 -19.19 -5.68 10.81
CA SER A 67 -19.67 -5.19 9.52
C SER A 67 -20.43 -3.87 9.60
N GLU A 68 -20.92 -3.51 10.80
CA GLU A 68 -21.62 -2.25 11.05
C GLU A 68 -20.66 -1.26 11.73
N PRO A 69 -20.16 -0.24 11.01
CA PRO A 69 -19.17 0.67 11.56
C PRO A 69 -19.59 1.37 12.84
N ASN A 70 -20.90 1.68 13.00
CA ASN A 70 -21.40 2.33 14.21
C ASN A 70 -21.33 1.43 15.46
N ASN A 71 -21.08 0.13 15.32
CA ASN A 71 -20.80 -0.75 16.44
C ASN A 71 -19.34 -0.64 16.93
N ARG A 72 -18.43 -0.06 16.13
CA ARG A 72 -17.03 0.12 16.51
C ARG A 72 -16.89 1.31 17.46
N THR A 73 -16.14 1.13 18.53
CA THR A 73 -15.93 2.15 19.58
C THR A 73 -15.40 3.47 19.03
N ILE A 74 -14.53 3.42 18.02
CA ILE A 74 -14.01 4.62 17.36
C ILE A 74 -15.13 5.49 16.81
N PHE A 75 -16.09 4.92 16.07
CA PHE A 75 -17.19 5.69 15.50
C PHE A 75 -18.26 6.10 16.53
N LYS A 76 -18.52 5.28 17.56
CA LYS A 76 -19.39 5.68 18.68
C LYS A 76 -18.85 6.94 19.38
N ARG A 77 -17.55 6.93 19.69
CA ARG A 77 -16.90 8.10 20.33
C ARG A 77 -16.90 9.33 19.41
N LEU A 78 -16.67 9.15 18.13
CA LEU A 78 -16.73 10.26 17.17
C LEU A 78 -18.14 10.85 17.08
N GLU A 79 -19.20 10.03 17.06
CA GLU A 79 -20.58 10.52 17.10
C GLU A 79 -20.84 11.34 18.37
N GLU A 80 -20.45 10.83 19.56
CA GLU A 80 -20.57 11.54 20.83
C GLU A 80 -19.78 12.86 20.86
N GLN A 81 -18.57 12.87 20.30
CA GLN A 81 -17.68 14.04 20.29
C GLN A 81 -18.08 15.09 19.27
N THR A 82 -18.75 14.70 18.19
CA THR A 82 -19.04 15.60 17.06
C THR A 82 -20.51 15.96 16.95
N ASN A 83 -21.39 15.16 17.53
CA ASN A 83 -22.84 15.21 17.32
C ASN A 83 -23.22 15.04 15.83
N VAL A 84 -22.42 14.23 15.09
CA VAL A 84 -22.66 13.86 13.70
C VAL A 84 -22.86 12.35 13.62
N HIS A 85 -24.03 11.93 13.19
CA HIS A 85 -24.37 10.54 12.93
C HIS A 85 -24.00 10.17 11.50
N VAL A 86 -23.34 9.03 11.29
CA VAL A 86 -23.04 8.52 9.94
C VAL A 86 -23.94 7.33 9.61
N GLU A 87 -24.75 7.48 8.58
CA GLU A 87 -25.46 6.35 7.98
C GLU A 87 -24.47 5.58 7.09
N TRP A 88 -23.97 4.46 7.59
CA TRP A 88 -23.00 3.65 6.88
C TRP A 88 -23.64 2.64 5.93
N ARG A 89 -22.96 2.42 4.83
CA ARG A 89 -23.07 1.24 3.99
C ARG A 89 -21.71 0.57 3.91
N SER A 90 -21.64 -0.73 4.23
CA SER A 90 -20.39 -1.48 4.32
C SER A 90 -20.37 -2.62 3.33
N ILE A 91 -19.20 -2.91 2.76
CA ILE A 91 -18.98 -3.97 1.78
C ILE A 91 -17.76 -4.77 2.24
N GLN A 92 -17.85 -6.10 2.19
CA GLN A 92 -16.73 -6.96 2.53
C GLN A 92 -15.57 -6.79 1.55
N ASN A 93 -14.33 -6.84 2.04
CA ASN A 93 -13.12 -6.53 1.27
C ASN A 93 -12.98 -7.33 -0.02
N ASP A 94 -13.37 -8.61 -0.03
CA ASP A 94 -13.31 -9.47 -1.22
C ASP A 94 -14.25 -9.04 -2.35
N GLN A 95 -15.31 -8.28 -2.02
CA GLN A 95 -16.29 -7.76 -2.98
C GLN A 95 -16.04 -6.29 -3.33
N TRP A 96 -15.11 -5.63 -2.62
CA TRP A 96 -14.91 -4.18 -2.72
C TRP A 96 -14.53 -3.72 -4.12
N GLY A 97 -13.52 -4.36 -4.72
CA GLY A 97 -12.95 -3.93 -6.01
C GLY A 97 -13.97 -3.82 -7.16
N ASP A 98 -14.88 -4.78 -7.24
CA ASP A 98 -15.93 -4.79 -8.27
C ASP A 98 -17.10 -3.88 -7.87
N THR A 99 -17.49 -3.90 -6.60
CA THR A 99 -18.67 -3.16 -6.12
C THR A 99 -18.42 -1.66 -6.12
N ILE A 100 -17.25 -1.17 -5.71
CA ILE A 100 -16.97 0.27 -5.66
C ILE A 100 -17.05 0.92 -7.05
N LYS A 101 -16.60 0.25 -8.10
CA LYS A 101 -16.70 0.75 -9.48
C LYS A 101 -18.15 0.90 -9.93
N LEU A 102 -19.00 -0.06 -9.53
CA LEU A 102 -20.44 -0.01 -9.82
C LEU A 102 -21.12 1.12 -9.04
N GLU A 103 -20.77 1.29 -7.74
CA GLU A 103 -21.29 2.36 -6.90
C GLU A 103 -20.94 3.74 -7.48
N MET A 104 -19.68 3.98 -7.84
CA MET A 104 -19.23 5.25 -8.42
C MET A 104 -19.85 5.54 -9.79
N SER A 105 -20.41 4.55 -10.47
CA SER A 105 -21.13 4.73 -11.74
C SER A 105 -22.60 5.14 -11.59
N ASN A 106 -23.16 5.07 -10.36
CA ASN A 106 -24.57 5.29 -10.09
C ASN A 106 -24.81 6.56 -9.25
N ALA A 107 -24.92 7.71 -9.88
CA ALA A 107 -25.12 9.00 -9.22
C ALA A 107 -26.33 9.06 -8.25
N LYS A 108 -27.30 8.12 -8.34
CA LYS A 108 -28.50 8.13 -7.48
C LYS A 108 -28.26 7.50 -6.11
N THR A 109 -27.23 6.66 -5.99
CA THR A 109 -26.92 5.90 -4.77
C THR A 109 -25.58 6.29 -4.16
N LEU A 110 -24.92 7.30 -4.73
CA LEU A 110 -23.67 7.81 -4.16
C LEU A 110 -23.89 8.27 -2.71
N PRO A 111 -23.02 7.87 -1.79
CA PRO A 111 -22.96 8.43 -0.44
C PRO A 111 -22.35 9.85 -0.48
N ASP A 112 -22.34 10.55 0.65
CA ASP A 112 -21.64 11.84 0.75
C ASP A 112 -20.12 11.66 0.63
N PHE A 113 -19.58 10.52 1.13
CA PHE A 113 -18.15 10.19 1.05
C PHE A 113 -17.90 8.68 0.98
N VAL A 114 -16.75 8.29 0.44
CA VAL A 114 -16.24 6.91 0.46
C VAL A 114 -14.99 6.89 1.34
N PHE A 115 -15.07 6.21 2.50
CA PHE A 115 -14.09 6.32 3.58
C PHE A 115 -12.79 5.57 3.30
N ASN A 116 -12.88 4.35 2.78
CA ASN A 116 -11.74 3.51 2.39
C ASN A 116 -11.74 3.26 0.86
N ALA A 117 -11.76 4.34 0.07
CA ALA A 117 -11.91 4.24 -1.38
C ALA A 117 -10.81 3.41 -2.05
N GLY A 118 -9.54 3.65 -1.69
CA GLY A 118 -8.41 2.95 -2.26
C GLY A 118 -8.22 3.24 -3.75
N PHE A 119 -8.62 4.45 -4.22
CA PHE A 119 -8.52 4.81 -5.63
C PHE A 119 -7.09 5.12 -6.04
N GLY A 120 -6.67 4.56 -7.16
CA GLY A 120 -5.47 4.99 -7.87
C GLY A 120 -5.69 6.30 -8.64
N GLU A 121 -4.60 6.83 -9.18
CA GLU A 121 -4.58 8.11 -9.92
C GLU A 121 -5.58 8.15 -11.07
N ALA A 122 -5.68 7.05 -11.84
CA ALA A 122 -6.60 6.93 -12.96
C ALA A 122 -8.07 7.10 -12.56
N ASP A 123 -8.47 6.48 -11.45
CA ASP A 123 -9.83 6.57 -10.94
C ASP A 123 -10.11 7.97 -10.37
N LEU A 124 -9.16 8.56 -9.63
CA LEU A 124 -9.29 9.92 -9.09
C LEU A 124 -9.50 10.95 -10.21
N LEU A 125 -8.64 10.94 -11.23
CA LEU A 125 -8.74 11.83 -12.38
C LEU A 125 -10.02 11.60 -13.18
N LYS A 126 -10.42 10.35 -13.39
CA LYS A 126 -11.64 9.98 -14.07
C LYS A 126 -12.87 10.49 -13.33
N TYR A 127 -13.01 10.16 -12.05
CA TYR A 127 -14.18 10.55 -11.26
C TYR A 127 -14.23 12.06 -11.00
N GLY A 128 -13.08 12.71 -10.79
CA GLY A 128 -12.97 14.16 -10.68
C GLY A 128 -13.46 14.87 -11.94
N LYS A 129 -12.92 14.52 -13.11
CA LYS A 129 -13.33 15.11 -14.40
C LYS A 129 -14.78 14.81 -14.79
N GLN A 130 -15.34 13.69 -14.34
CA GLN A 130 -16.75 13.36 -14.52
C GLN A 130 -17.68 14.08 -13.53
N GLY A 131 -17.14 14.80 -12.55
CA GLY A 131 -17.92 15.46 -11.50
C GLY A 131 -18.61 14.46 -10.54
N VAL A 132 -18.06 13.25 -10.37
CA VAL A 132 -18.55 12.23 -9.44
C VAL A 132 -18.02 12.49 -8.04
N ILE A 133 -16.76 12.94 -7.95
CA ILE A 133 -16.09 13.42 -6.73
C ILE A 133 -15.76 14.89 -6.87
N ILE A 134 -15.63 15.59 -5.75
CA ILE A 134 -15.33 17.03 -5.74
C ILE A 134 -13.84 17.28 -5.45
N ALA A 135 -13.34 18.41 -5.94
CA ALA A 135 -12.02 18.92 -5.60
C ALA A 135 -12.03 19.43 -4.15
N LEU A 136 -10.98 19.14 -3.39
CA LEU A 136 -10.95 19.29 -1.94
C LEU A 136 -9.99 20.39 -1.44
N GLU A 137 -9.14 20.97 -2.28
CA GLU A 137 -8.12 21.96 -1.87
C GLU A 137 -8.70 23.11 -1.04
N ASP A 138 -9.79 23.74 -1.52
CA ASP A 138 -10.42 24.86 -0.83
C ASP A 138 -11.16 24.40 0.46
N TYR A 139 -11.71 23.18 0.47
CA TYR A 139 -12.34 22.60 1.67
C TYR A 139 -11.31 22.25 2.73
N ILE A 140 -10.15 21.74 2.35
CA ILE A 140 -9.03 21.46 3.26
C ILE A 140 -8.59 22.75 3.93
N ASP A 141 -8.31 23.78 3.15
CA ASP A 141 -7.81 25.05 3.67
C ASP A 141 -8.84 25.74 4.60
N LYS A 142 -10.15 25.55 4.39
CA LYS A 142 -11.19 26.24 5.14
C LYS A 142 -11.80 25.42 6.31
N TYR A 143 -11.93 24.11 6.15
CA TYR A 143 -12.69 23.27 7.09
C TYR A 143 -11.89 22.11 7.70
N MET A 144 -10.61 21.94 7.33
CA MET A 144 -9.80 20.82 7.79
C MET A 144 -8.50 21.27 8.48
N PRO A 145 -8.59 21.92 9.64
CA PRO A 145 -7.42 22.48 10.33
C PRO A 145 -6.41 21.43 10.81
N ASN A 146 -6.81 20.19 11.09
CA ASN A 146 -5.87 19.13 11.47
C ASN A 146 -5.04 18.68 10.26
N LEU A 147 -5.68 18.43 9.10
CA LEU A 147 -4.95 18.09 7.87
C LEU A 147 -4.09 19.25 7.36
N THR A 148 -4.58 20.49 7.48
CA THR A 148 -3.78 21.69 7.13
C THR A 148 -2.50 21.74 7.95
N LYS A 149 -2.54 21.45 9.26
CA LYS A 149 -1.33 21.37 10.11
C LYS A 149 -0.37 20.24 9.67
N VAL A 150 -0.89 19.10 9.22
CA VAL A 150 -0.05 18.03 8.64
C VAL A 150 0.70 18.53 7.41
N PHE A 151 0.01 19.22 6.51
CA PHE A 151 0.61 19.80 5.31
C PHE A 151 1.57 20.96 5.59
N GLU A 152 1.33 21.74 6.66
CA GLU A 152 2.28 22.76 7.12
C GLU A 152 3.57 22.15 7.69
N GLN A 153 3.46 21.01 8.38
CA GLN A 153 4.64 20.31 8.93
C GLN A 153 5.43 19.56 7.85
N VAL A 154 4.74 19.01 6.85
CA VAL A 154 5.35 18.25 5.74
C VAL A 154 4.67 18.69 4.43
N PRO A 155 5.14 19.83 3.84
CA PRO A 155 4.52 20.40 2.63
C PRO A 155 4.52 19.45 1.42
N GLU A 156 5.44 18.51 1.38
CA GLU A 156 5.55 17.50 0.33
C GLU A 156 4.27 16.66 0.21
N TYR A 157 3.59 16.38 1.32
CA TYR A 157 2.33 15.61 1.27
C TYR A 157 1.21 16.38 0.57
N LYS A 158 1.12 17.71 0.74
CA LYS A 158 0.16 18.52 -0.04
C LYS A 158 0.47 18.42 -1.52
N ALA A 159 1.74 18.57 -1.91
CA ALA A 159 2.18 18.45 -3.30
C ALA A 159 1.90 17.06 -3.89
N MET A 160 2.12 15.99 -3.11
CA MET A 160 1.84 14.62 -3.54
C MET A 160 0.34 14.33 -3.69
N CYS A 161 -0.55 15.07 -3.02
CA CYS A 161 -2.00 14.96 -3.18
C CYS A 161 -2.52 15.65 -4.43
N MET A 162 -1.79 16.67 -4.96
CA MET A 162 -2.23 17.53 -6.06
C MET A 162 -1.95 16.88 -7.41
N ASP A 163 -2.93 16.94 -8.31
CA ASP A 163 -2.72 16.60 -9.71
C ASP A 163 -2.02 17.74 -10.49
N ALA A 164 -1.76 17.52 -11.77
CA ALA A 164 -1.09 18.49 -12.63
C ALA A 164 -1.88 19.83 -12.83
N ASP A 165 -3.19 19.80 -12.60
CA ASP A 165 -4.08 20.96 -12.70
C ASP A 165 -4.23 21.69 -11.35
N GLY A 166 -3.60 21.16 -10.28
CA GLY A 166 -3.61 21.73 -8.93
C GLY A 166 -4.76 21.27 -8.04
N HIS A 167 -5.51 20.24 -8.45
CA HIS A 167 -6.64 19.72 -7.69
C HIS A 167 -6.23 18.59 -6.73
N ILE A 168 -6.87 18.55 -5.56
CA ILE A 168 -6.80 17.47 -4.59
C ILE A 168 -8.14 16.71 -4.63
N TRP A 169 -8.13 15.48 -5.17
CA TRP A 169 -9.34 14.68 -5.39
C TRP A 169 -9.69 13.74 -4.25
N ALA A 170 -8.74 13.54 -3.31
CA ALA A 170 -8.92 12.61 -2.20
C ALA A 170 -8.11 13.03 -0.98
N LEU A 171 -8.55 12.56 0.18
CA LEU A 171 -7.85 12.70 1.44
C LEU A 171 -6.88 11.52 1.62
N PRO A 172 -5.60 11.76 2.00
CA PRO A 172 -4.58 10.74 2.06
C PRO A 172 -4.62 9.90 3.35
N TRP A 173 -3.95 8.74 3.29
CA TRP A 173 -3.44 8.00 4.43
C TRP A 173 -1.93 8.21 4.51
N ILE A 174 -1.42 8.58 5.68
CA ILE A 174 -0.01 8.93 5.90
C ILE A 174 0.49 8.24 7.17
N GLU A 175 1.63 7.54 7.07
CA GLU A 175 2.35 6.99 8.21
C GLU A 175 3.85 7.20 8.02
N GLN A 176 4.47 7.92 8.95
CA GLN A 176 5.87 8.36 8.86
C GLN A 176 6.82 7.63 9.80
N LEU A 177 6.52 6.50 10.32
CA LEU A 177 7.41 5.85 11.28
C LEU A 177 8.79 5.61 10.66
N GLY A 178 9.83 6.26 11.21
CA GLY A 178 11.19 6.21 10.70
C GLY A 178 11.43 6.99 9.41
N TYR A 179 10.70 8.06 9.19
CA TYR A 179 10.77 8.91 8.01
C TYR A 179 12.17 9.47 7.69
N GLN A 180 12.47 9.61 6.40
CA GLN A 180 13.68 10.18 5.77
C GLN A 180 14.99 9.40 5.92
N LYS A 181 15.30 8.75 7.03
CA LYS A 181 16.61 8.08 7.23
C LYS A 181 16.50 6.59 7.45
N THR A 182 15.45 6.16 8.12
CA THR A 182 15.21 4.76 8.48
C THR A 182 13.72 4.49 8.37
N ALA A 183 13.19 4.63 7.15
CA ALA A 183 11.76 4.40 6.94
C ALA A 183 11.42 2.94 7.21
N ILE A 184 10.38 2.71 8.00
CA ILE A 184 9.92 1.36 8.32
C ILE A 184 9.51 0.55 7.10
N GLN A 185 9.19 1.23 6.01
CA GLN A 185 8.81 0.64 4.73
C GLN A 185 10.01 0.37 3.79
N LEU A 186 11.25 0.62 4.22
CA LEU A 186 12.44 0.46 3.39
C LEU A 186 12.55 -0.95 2.78
N VAL A 187 12.18 -1.96 3.55
CA VAL A 187 12.20 -3.36 3.11
C VAL A 187 10.81 -3.95 3.35
N GLY A 188 9.93 -3.90 2.36
CA GLY A 188 8.54 -4.38 2.49
C GLY A 188 8.44 -5.89 2.72
N ASN A 189 9.24 -6.66 1.99
CA ASN A 189 9.33 -8.11 2.03
C ASN A 189 10.60 -8.58 2.76
N MET A 190 10.76 -8.16 4.02
CA MET A 190 11.94 -8.52 4.82
C MET A 190 12.13 -10.03 4.91
N PRO A 191 13.29 -10.57 4.53
CA PRO A 191 13.61 -11.97 4.73
C PRO A 191 13.97 -12.22 6.19
N PHE A 192 13.40 -13.25 6.78
CA PHE A 192 13.69 -13.70 8.15
C PHE A 192 14.26 -15.11 8.13
N ILE A 193 15.26 -15.37 8.98
CA ILE A 193 15.88 -16.66 9.15
C ILE A 193 15.70 -17.18 10.57
N ASN A 194 15.49 -18.48 10.72
CA ASN A 194 15.32 -19.15 12.00
C ASN A 194 16.68 -19.35 12.68
N VAL A 195 17.05 -18.41 13.56
CA VAL A 195 18.34 -18.46 14.28
C VAL A 195 18.39 -19.58 15.30
N ALA A 196 17.25 -20.04 15.83
CA ALA A 196 17.23 -21.20 16.71
C ALA A 196 17.68 -22.48 15.97
N TRP A 197 17.41 -22.59 14.66
CA TRP A 197 17.91 -23.69 13.84
C TRP A 197 19.39 -23.53 13.51
N LEU A 198 19.85 -22.29 13.26
CA LEU A 198 21.29 -22.01 13.10
C LEU A 198 22.08 -22.44 14.34
N ASP A 199 21.67 -21.98 15.50
CA ASP A 199 22.31 -22.29 16.80
C ASP A 199 22.33 -23.80 17.06
N PHE A 200 21.20 -24.48 16.85
CA PHE A 200 21.12 -25.92 17.05
C PHE A 200 22.05 -26.72 16.15
N LEU A 201 22.23 -26.28 14.91
CA LEU A 201 23.10 -26.93 13.94
C LEU A 201 24.54 -26.41 13.98
N GLY A 202 24.85 -25.39 14.81
CA GLY A 202 26.16 -24.77 14.93
C GLY A 202 26.57 -24.01 13.66
N LEU A 203 25.60 -23.33 13.03
CA LEU A 203 25.80 -22.52 11.82
C LEU A 203 25.83 -21.04 12.18
N GLU A 204 26.62 -20.27 11.45
CA GLU A 204 26.65 -18.80 11.55
C GLU A 204 25.59 -18.16 10.66
N MET A 205 25.24 -16.88 10.95
CA MET A 205 24.36 -16.07 10.10
C MET A 205 25.00 -15.88 8.71
N PRO A 206 24.34 -16.30 7.61
CA PRO A 206 24.93 -16.15 6.28
C PRO A 206 24.95 -14.69 5.83
N THR A 207 26.02 -14.30 5.14
CA THR A 207 26.25 -12.95 4.61
C THR A 207 26.49 -12.96 3.08
N THR A 208 26.70 -14.13 2.51
CA THR A 208 26.87 -14.34 1.07
C THR A 208 25.80 -15.29 0.54
N VAL A 209 25.59 -15.28 -0.78
CA VAL A 209 24.65 -16.19 -1.44
C VAL A 209 25.08 -17.65 -1.29
N ASP A 210 26.37 -17.94 -1.31
CA ASP A 210 26.91 -19.30 -1.14
C ASP A 210 26.75 -19.81 0.29
N GLU A 211 27.00 -18.95 1.31
CA GLU A 211 26.77 -19.28 2.72
C GLU A 211 25.27 -19.53 2.96
N PHE A 212 24.40 -18.73 2.37
CA PHE A 212 22.96 -18.89 2.48
C PHE A 212 22.47 -20.21 1.87
N GLU A 213 22.93 -20.54 0.67
CA GLU A 213 22.63 -21.83 0.04
C GLU A 213 23.08 -22.99 0.94
N ALA A 214 24.32 -22.92 1.49
CA ALA A 214 24.83 -23.94 2.40
C ALA A 214 23.97 -24.08 3.67
N VAL A 215 23.44 -22.99 4.21
CA VAL A 215 22.51 -23.01 5.35
C VAL A 215 21.20 -23.70 4.97
N LEU A 216 20.60 -23.37 3.82
CA LEU A 216 19.38 -24.02 3.36
C LEU A 216 19.57 -25.53 3.12
N VAL A 217 20.71 -25.94 2.54
CA VAL A 217 21.10 -27.35 2.41
C VAL A 217 21.20 -28.01 3.79
N ALA A 218 21.83 -27.36 4.77
CA ALA A 218 21.93 -27.90 6.13
C ALA A 218 20.55 -28.07 6.78
N PHE A 219 19.63 -27.15 6.58
CA PHE A 219 18.24 -27.29 7.09
C PHE A 219 17.54 -28.50 6.46
N ARG A 220 17.63 -28.67 5.14
CA ARG A 220 17.08 -29.84 4.43
C ARG A 220 17.69 -31.14 4.93
N ASP A 221 19.01 -31.23 4.97
CA ASP A 221 19.73 -32.47 5.28
C ASP A 221 19.63 -32.87 6.75
N ASN A 222 19.29 -31.95 7.65
CA ASN A 222 19.06 -32.20 9.07
C ASN A 222 17.56 -32.14 9.47
N ALA A 223 16.65 -32.27 8.52
CA ALA A 223 15.20 -32.15 8.75
C ALA A 223 14.69 -33.02 9.91
N ASP A 224 15.11 -34.30 9.99
CA ASP A 224 14.69 -35.20 11.08
C ASP A 224 15.19 -34.75 12.45
N LYS A 225 16.39 -34.17 12.53
CA LYS A 225 16.92 -33.65 13.78
C LYS A 225 16.18 -32.38 14.21
N LEU A 226 15.87 -31.49 13.27
CA LEU A 226 15.08 -30.29 13.51
C LEU A 226 13.67 -30.64 13.97
N LYS A 227 12.99 -31.58 13.29
CA LYS A 227 11.68 -32.08 13.72
C LYS A 227 11.70 -32.59 15.14
N ALA A 228 12.70 -33.41 15.48
CA ALA A 228 12.82 -34.01 16.81
C ALA A 228 13.12 -32.96 17.90
N GLN A 229 14.01 -32.00 17.62
CA GLN A 229 14.44 -30.96 18.58
C GLN A 229 13.31 -29.96 18.87
N PHE A 230 12.63 -29.50 17.83
CA PHE A 230 11.64 -28.43 17.93
C PHE A 230 10.19 -28.94 17.92
N ASN A 231 9.99 -30.27 17.98
CA ASN A 231 8.67 -30.92 17.97
C ASN A 231 7.78 -30.49 16.81
N ILE A 232 8.36 -30.45 15.60
CA ILE A 232 7.68 -30.00 14.40
C ILE A 232 6.92 -31.15 13.77
N ASP A 233 5.61 -30.95 13.58
CA ASP A 233 4.78 -31.85 12.81
C ASP A 233 4.70 -31.40 11.34
N GLY A 234 5.02 -32.32 10.43
CA GLY A 234 5.10 -32.05 9.01
C GLY A 234 6.53 -31.94 8.48
N ASP A 235 6.67 -31.56 7.20
CA ASP A 235 7.98 -31.48 6.55
C ASP A 235 8.65 -30.14 6.82
N ILE A 236 9.96 -30.19 7.03
CA ILE A 236 10.82 -29.00 7.08
C ILE A 236 10.87 -28.39 5.69
N ILE A 237 10.72 -27.08 5.66
CA ILE A 237 10.80 -26.25 4.45
C ILE A 237 11.96 -25.29 4.66
N PRO A 238 13.10 -25.50 3.97
CA PRO A 238 14.27 -24.65 4.15
C PRO A 238 13.98 -23.17 3.90
N MET A 239 13.24 -22.85 2.82
CA MET A 239 12.76 -21.50 2.51
C MET A 239 11.35 -21.56 1.92
N SER A 240 10.42 -20.78 2.44
CA SER A 240 9.08 -20.60 1.87
C SER A 240 8.82 -19.14 1.53
N CYS A 241 8.03 -18.95 0.47
CA CYS A 241 7.65 -17.63 -0.05
C CYS A 241 6.32 -17.72 -0.80
N ILE A 242 5.78 -16.60 -1.23
CA ILE A 242 4.67 -16.52 -2.20
C ILE A 242 5.20 -15.73 -3.40
N MET A 243 5.42 -16.41 -4.51
CA MET A 243 5.99 -15.82 -5.72
C MET A 243 5.08 -14.72 -6.27
N ASN A 244 5.66 -13.60 -6.64
CA ASN A 244 4.97 -12.40 -7.15
C ASN A 244 4.02 -11.70 -6.16
N ASP A 245 4.11 -12.02 -4.87
CA ASP A 245 3.43 -11.27 -3.82
C ASP A 245 4.33 -10.14 -3.30
N GLY A 246 3.76 -8.95 -3.11
CA GLY A 246 4.56 -7.75 -2.76
C GLY A 246 5.29 -7.83 -1.42
N GLN A 247 4.88 -8.70 -0.49
CA GLN A 247 5.49 -8.82 0.85
C GLN A 247 6.14 -10.19 1.10
N GLN A 248 5.85 -11.18 0.30
CA GLN A 248 6.35 -12.55 0.45
C GLN A 248 7.20 -13.02 -0.74
N ASP A 249 7.45 -12.15 -1.72
CA ASP A 249 8.25 -12.45 -2.91
C ASP A 249 9.75 -12.58 -2.55
N PRO A 250 10.43 -13.66 -2.96
CA PRO A 250 11.83 -13.89 -2.63
C PRO A 250 12.82 -13.03 -3.46
N TYR A 251 12.34 -12.25 -4.41
CA TYR A 251 13.20 -11.47 -5.33
C TYR A 251 13.99 -10.37 -4.63
N ILE A 252 13.68 -10.01 -3.38
CA ILE A 252 14.59 -9.17 -2.60
C ILE A 252 16.01 -9.79 -2.50
N LEU A 253 16.13 -11.11 -2.56
CA LEU A 253 17.42 -11.80 -2.47
C LEU A 253 18.31 -11.57 -3.71
N ILE A 254 17.74 -11.23 -4.87
CA ILE A 254 18.53 -10.95 -6.07
C ILE A 254 19.34 -9.66 -5.97
N ASN A 255 19.05 -8.80 -5.00
CA ASN A 255 19.92 -7.65 -4.69
C ASN A 255 21.37 -8.09 -4.40
N GLY A 256 21.59 -9.32 -3.96
CA GLY A 256 22.90 -9.92 -3.81
C GLY A 256 23.71 -9.95 -5.11
N PHE A 257 23.04 -9.89 -6.27
CA PHE A 257 23.63 -9.90 -7.60
C PHE A 257 23.74 -8.49 -8.22
N GLY A 258 23.58 -7.43 -7.43
CA GLY A 258 23.81 -6.05 -7.87
C GLY A 258 22.61 -5.34 -8.47
N GLU A 259 21.40 -5.84 -8.22
CA GLU A 259 20.16 -5.25 -8.77
C GLU A 259 19.66 -3.99 -8.07
N GLY A 260 20.10 -3.72 -6.88
CA GLY A 260 19.53 -2.68 -6.02
C GLY A 260 19.87 -1.24 -6.44
N TYR A 261 19.26 -0.72 -7.47
CA TYR A 261 19.28 0.72 -7.79
C TYR A 261 18.27 1.52 -6.97
N GLY A 262 17.79 1.03 -5.87
CA GLY A 262 16.75 1.61 -5.08
C GLY A 262 15.89 0.54 -4.44
N ASP A 263 14.61 0.49 -4.71
CA ASP A 263 13.73 -0.56 -4.22
C ASP A 263 14.13 -1.93 -4.80
N PRO A 264 14.02 -3.01 -4.00
CA PRO A 264 14.07 -4.36 -4.54
C PRO A 264 13.05 -4.50 -5.68
N ASP A 265 13.17 -5.54 -6.50
CA ASP A 265 12.24 -5.74 -7.60
C ASP A 265 10.80 -5.56 -7.15
N THR A 266 10.23 -4.43 -7.51
CA THR A 266 8.86 -4.05 -7.16
C THR A 266 7.91 -4.49 -8.27
N TRP A 267 6.63 -4.40 -8.03
CA TRP A 267 5.61 -4.62 -9.06
C TRP A 267 5.73 -3.69 -10.29
N LYS A 268 6.49 -2.58 -10.18
CA LYS A 268 6.81 -1.72 -11.33
C LYS A 268 8.03 -2.17 -12.11
N HIS A 269 8.90 -2.99 -11.51
CA HIS A 269 10.16 -3.44 -12.07
C HIS A 269 11.05 -2.30 -12.57
N LEU A 270 10.98 -1.14 -11.92
CA LEU A 270 11.76 0.05 -12.23
C LEU A 270 12.63 0.45 -11.04
N ALA A 271 13.80 0.98 -11.34
CA ALA A 271 14.72 1.58 -10.38
C ALA A 271 15.32 2.86 -10.93
N VAL A 272 16.04 3.63 -10.10
CA VAL A 272 16.76 4.84 -10.51
C VAL A 272 18.24 4.66 -10.22
N THR A 273 19.09 4.85 -11.22
CA THR A 273 20.56 4.79 -11.04
C THR A 273 21.08 6.03 -10.31
N ASP A 274 22.33 5.97 -9.83
CA ASP A 274 23.00 7.11 -9.17
C ASP A 274 23.20 8.33 -10.10
N GLU A 275 23.10 8.12 -11.41
CA GLU A 275 23.12 9.20 -12.41
C GLU A 275 21.72 9.80 -12.68
N GLY A 276 20.69 9.31 -11.97
CA GLY A 276 19.32 9.79 -12.13
C GLY A 276 18.59 9.20 -13.35
N LYS A 277 18.99 8.04 -13.82
CA LYS A 277 18.32 7.35 -14.94
C LYS A 277 17.35 6.32 -14.42
N VAL A 278 16.13 6.36 -14.91
CA VAL A 278 15.13 5.30 -14.70
C VAL A 278 15.48 4.11 -15.59
N VAL A 279 15.57 2.94 -14.99
CA VAL A 279 15.90 1.68 -15.68
C VAL A 279 14.91 0.58 -15.27
N SER A 280 14.75 -0.44 -16.11
CA SER A 280 14.03 -1.65 -15.71
C SER A 280 15.00 -2.65 -15.09
N VAL A 281 14.72 -3.10 -13.87
CA VAL A 281 15.52 -4.16 -13.22
C VAL A 281 15.45 -5.49 -13.97
N ALA A 282 14.33 -5.77 -14.64
CA ALA A 282 14.12 -6.99 -15.42
C ALA A 282 15.01 -7.12 -16.68
N THR A 283 15.78 -6.09 -17.01
CA THR A 283 16.74 -6.13 -18.14
C THR A 283 18.19 -6.32 -17.71
N SER A 284 18.45 -6.38 -16.42
CA SER A 284 19.80 -6.39 -15.91
C SER A 284 20.42 -7.79 -15.86
N GLU A 285 21.74 -7.84 -15.86
CA GLU A 285 22.49 -9.10 -15.73
C GLU A 285 22.29 -9.71 -14.33
N GLY A 286 22.20 -8.89 -13.27
CA GLY A 286 21.96 -9.38 -11.92
C GLY A 286 20.57 -9.99 -11.76
N PHE A 287 19.53 -9.46 -12.43
CA PHE A 287 18.21 -10.11 -12.47
C PHE A 287 18.31 -11.50 -13.14
N LYS A 288 19.06 -11.62 -14.24
CA LYS A 288 19.31 -12.90 -14.92
C LYS A 288 20.02 -13.88 -14.01
N GLU A 289 21.17 -13.48 -13.44
CA GLU A 289 21.98 -14.32 -12.55
C GLU A 289 21.23 -14.70 -11.28
N GLY A 290 20.55 -13.75 -10.63
CA GLY A 290 19.74 -13.98 -9.43
C GLY A 290 18.57 -14.93 -9.69
N THR A 291 17.90 -14.80 -10.84
CA THR A 291 16.83 -15.74 -11.24
C THR A 291 17.37 -17.15 -11.47
N ALA A 292 18.53 -17.29 -12.12
CA ALA A 292 19.19 -18.59 -12.31
C ALA A 292 19.60 -19.23 -10.98
N TRP A 293 20.07 -18.41 -10.02
CA TRP A 293 20.38 -18.88 -8.68
C TRP A 293 19.11 -19.34 -7.93
N LEU A 294 18.02 -18.58 -7.97
CA LEU A 294 16.75 -19.01 -7.38
C LEU A 294 16.26 -20.33 -7.98
N HIS A 295 16.42 -20.53 -9.30
CA HIS A 295 16.14 -21.81 -9.93
C HIS A 295 16.99 -22.94 -9.33
N SER A 296 18.30 -22.72 -9.15
CA SER A 296 19.17 -23.74 -8.55
C SER A 296 18.74 -24.13 -7.13
N LEU A 297 18.27 -23.17 -6.33
CA LEU A 297 17.71 -23.45 -5.01
C LEU A 297 16.41 -24.28 -5.09
N TYR A 298 15.54 -23.95 -6.07
CA TYR A 298 14.29 -24.69 -6.28
C TYR A 298 14.56 -26.14 -6.74
N GLU A 299 15.45 -26.33 -7.71
CA GLU A 299 15.83 -27.64 -8.23
C GLU A 299 16.41 -28.54 -7.13
N GLN A 300 17.15 -27.97 -6.18
CA GLN A 300 17.66 -28.67 -5.00
C GLN A 300 16.61 -28.97 -3.91
N GLY A 301 15.36 -28.54 -4.09
CA GLY A 301 14.29 -28.68 -3.10
C GLY A 301 14.49 -27.80 -1.86
N LEU A 302 15.16 -26.65 -2.01
CA LEU A 302 15.40 -25.69 -0.93
C LEU A 302 14.29 -24.63 -0.83
N ILE A 303 13.49 -24.46 -1.89
CA ILE A 303 12.30 -23.60 -1.92
C ILE A 303 11.03 -24.45 -1.82
N ASP A 304 10.05 -23.96 -1.09
CA ASP A 304 8.71 -24.57 -0.96
C ASP A 304 8.09 -24.82 -2.34
N VAL A 305 7.72 -26.04 -2.64
CA VAL A 305 7.10 -26.40 -3.92
C VAL A 305 5.75 -25.70 -4.15
N GLU A 306 5.09 -25.28 -3.07
CA GLU A 306 3.81 -24.56 -3.12
C GLU A 306 4.00 -23.02 -3.26
N ALA A 307 5.23 -22.52 -3.28
CA ALA A 307 5.54 -21.07 -3.38
C ALA A 307 4.85 -20.35 -4.54
N PHE A 308 4.51 -21.09 -5.61
CA PHE A 308 3.88 -20.55 -6.82
C PHE A 308 2.35 -20.62 -6.82
N THR A 309 1.74 -21.27 -5.84
CA THR A 309 0.30 -21.55 -5.82
C THR A 309 -0.36 -21.39 -4.46
N GLN A 310 0.43 -21.28 -3.38
CA GLN A 310 -0.13 -21.12 -2.04
C GLN A 310 -0.68 -19.72 -1.81
N GLU A 311 -1.77 -19.68 -1.07
CA GLU A 311 -2.37 -18.45 -0.57
C GLU A 311 -1.78 -18.07 0.79
N TRP A 312 -1.93 -16.79 1.19
CA TRP A 312 -1.48 -16.27 2.47
C TRP A 312 -1.87 -17.14 3.67
N SER A 313 -3.12 -17.61 3.73
CA SER A 313 -3.61 -18.45 4.85
C SER A 313 -2.84 -19.77 4.98
N THR A 314 -2.48 -20.40 3.86
CA THR A 314 -1.68 -21.64 3.83
C THR A 314 -0.24 -21.34 4.26
N TYR A 315 0.33 -20.24 3.76
CA TYR A 315 1.67 -19.78 4.12
C TYR A 315 1.79 -19.53 5.62
N VAL A 316 0.85 -18.80 6.22
CA VAL A 316 0.80 -18.54 7.67
C VAL A 316 0.62 -19.84 8.46
N ALA A 317 -0.26 -20.75 8.04
CA ALA A 317 -0.49 -22.01 8.75
C ALA A 317 0.76 -22.89 8.82
N LYS A 318 1.53 -22.98 7.73
CA LYS A 318 2.82 -23.68 7.70
C LYS A 318 3.85 -23.02 8.61
N GLY A 319 3.95 -21.68 8.61
CA GLY A 319 4.87 -20.93 9.46
C GLY A 319 4.53 -21.09 10.94
N LYS A 320 3.27 -20.91 11.33
CA LYS A 320 2.81 -21.12 12.72
C LYS A 320 3.00 -22.56 13.21
N SER A 321 3.11 -23.53 12.32
CA SER A 321 3.49 -24.90 12.69
C SER A 321 5.02 -25.14 12.81
N GLY A 322 5.82 -24.07 12.69
CA GLY A 322 7.27 -24.08 12.91
C GLY A 322 8.09 -24.73 11.78
N ARG A 323 7.53 -24.85 10.56
CA ARG A 323 8.14 -25.63 9.47
C ARG A 323 9.21 -24.89 8.66
N TYR A 324 9.33 -23.57 8.82
CA TYR A 324 10.20 -22.73 7.99
C TYR A 324 11.59 -22.51 8.58
N GLY A 325 12.61 -22.61 7.73
CA GLY A 325 13.96 -22.11 8.01
C GLY A 325 14.12 -20.63 7.63
N VAL A 326 13.56 -20.25 6.49
CA VAL A 326 13.53 -18.86 5.99
C VAL A 326 12.12 -18.53 5.49
N CYS A 327 11.67 -17.31 5.77
CA CYS A 327 10.38 -16.78 5.30
C CYS A 327 10.47 -15.28 5.02
N PHE A 328 9.47 -14.71 4.35
CA PHE A 328 9.39 -13.30 3.97
C PHE A 328 8.10 -12.70 4.50
N SER A 329 8.18 -11.54 5.13
CA SER A 329 7.03 -10.82 5.64
C SER A 329 7.38 -9.39 5.96
N TRP A 330 6.36 -8.55 6.10
CA TRP A 330 6.54 -7.26 6.77
C TRP A 330 6.93 -7.45 8.24
N ASP A 331 6.31 -8.41 8.93
CA ASP A 331 6.60 -8.78 10.31
C ASP A 331 6.56 -10.31 10.46
N VAL A 332 7.61 -10.89 11.03
CA VAL A 332 7.68 -12.34 11.26
C VAL A 332 6.63 -12.82 12.28
N GLY A 333 6.16 -11.97 13.18
CA GLY A 333 5.11 -12.26 14.15
C GLY A 333 3.76 -12.63 13.49
N ASN A 334 3.55 -12.26 12.22
CA ASN A 334 2.38 -12.69 11.45
C ASN A 334 2.45 -14.17 11.04
N ILE A 335 3.65 -14.76 10.98
CA ILE A 335 3.90 -16.10 10.42
C ILE A 335 4.42 -17.04 11.50
N ALA A 336 5.24 -16.53 12.43
CA ALA A 336 5.91 -17.31 13.48
C ALA A 336 5.94 -16.51 14.78
N THR A 337 6.58 -17.02 15.81
CA THR A 337 6.91 -16.23 17.01
C THR A 337 8.15 -15.39 16.73
N LEU A 338 8.26 -14.20 17.32
CA LEU A 338 9.46 -13.37 17.18
C LEU A 338 10.70 -14.04 17.77
N GLU A 339 10.53 -14.79 18.86
CA GLU A 339 11.61 -15.53 19.49
C GLU A 339 12.20 -16.58 18.56
N GLY A 340 13.51 -16.56 18.37
CA GLY A 340 14.23 -17.49 17.50
C GLY A 340 14.26 -17.11 16.02
N TRP A 341 13.86 -15.88 15.68
CA TRP A 341 13.93 -15.34 14.32
C TRP A 341 14.66 -14.01 14.28
N GLU A 342 15.49 -13.84 13.28
CA GLU A 342 16.16 -12.58 12.98
C GLU A 342 16.04 -12.25 11.48
N PRO A 343 16.11 -10.96 11.10
CA PRO A 343 16.16 -10.60 9.70
C PRO A 343 17.46 -11.11 9.07
N LEU A 344 17.34 -11.68 7.88
CA LEU A 344 18.48 -12.07 7.07
C LEU A 344 19.18 -10.79 6.56
N PRO A 345 20.49 -10.63 6.73
CA PRO A 345 21.19 -9.49 6.14
C PRO A 345 21.14 -9.53 4.62
N MET A 346 21.42 -8.40 3.96
CA MET A 346 21.58 -8.36 2.51
C MET A 346 22.72 -9.30 2.10
N LEU A 347 22.37 -10.34 1.36
CA LEU A 347 23.35 -11.30 0.86
C LEU A 347 24.20 -10.67 -0.25
N LYS A 348 25.44 -11.08 -0.34
CA LYS A 348 26.36 -10.63 -1.38
C LYS A 348 26.82 -11.83 -2.20
N ALA A 349 26.68 -11.72 -3.52
CA ALA A 349 27.40 -12.62 -4.44
C ALA A 349 28.88 -12.20 -4.51
N ASP A 350 29.79 -13.16 -4.68
CA ASP A 350 31.24 -12.91 -4.66
C ASP A 350 31.72 -11.91 -5.73
N THR A 351 30.94 -11.70 -6.76
CA THR A 351 31.32 -10.92 -7.96
C THR A 351 30.77 -9.50 -8.00
N VAL A 352 29.93 -9.06 -7.01
CA VAL A 352 29.12 -7.86 -7.17
C VAL A 352 29.21 -6.91 -5.97
N SER A 353 29.18 -5.60 -6.26
CA SER A 353 28.98 -4.56 -5.23
C SER A 353 27.49 -4.39 -4.97
N LEU A 354 27.05 -4.56 -3.73
CA LEU A 354 25.69 -4.27 -3.31
C LEU A 354 25.38 -2.79 -3.50
N THR A 355 24.23 -2.53 -4.13
CA THR A 355 23.63 -1.21 -4.17
C THR A 355 22.17 -1.34 -3.68
N PRO A 356 21.94 -1.51 -2.40
CA PRO A 356 20.58 -1.74 -1.89
C PRO A 356 19.73 -0.47 -1.87
N ALA A 357 18.42 -0.72 -1.76
CA ALA A 357 17.34 0.24 -1.73
C ALA A 357 17.55 1.43 -0.79
N THR A 358 17.11 2.60 -1.21
CA THR A 358 16.88 3.75 -0.33
C THR A 358 15.40 3.90 0.00
N ALA A 359 15.13 4.36 1.21
CA ALA A 359 13.79 4.74 1.59
C ALA A 359 13.30 5.95 0.77
N SER A 360 12.10 5.84 0.26
CA SER A 360 11.35 6.95 -0.30
C SER A 360 10.35 7.47 0.72
N TYR A 361 10.20 8.79 0.85
CA TYR A 361 9.09 9.35 1.62
C TYR A 361 7.72 9.18 0.95
N THR A 362 7.65 8.55 -0.21
CA THR A 362 6.40 8.03 -0.76
C THR A 362 5.98 6.72 -0.09
N SER A 363 6.89 6.04 0.63
CA SER A 363 6.57 4.94 1.51
C SER A 363 5.68 5.43 2.65
N GLY A 364 4.60 4.69 2.97
CA GLY A 364 3.65 5.12 3.99
C GLY A 364 2.72 6.26 3.54
N PHE A 365 2.50 6.43 2.23
CA PHE A 365 1.58 7.40 1.66
C PHE A 365 0.61 6.74 0.67
N GLN A 366 -0.68 6.93 0.88
CA GLN A 366 -1.74 6.49 -0.03
C GLN A 366 -2.65 7.68 -0.35
N ARG A 367 -2.54 8.23 -1.55
CA ARG A 367 -3.26 9.43 -2.02
C ARG A 367 -4.77 9.25 -2.00
N GLY A 368 -5.28 8.15 -2.52
CA GLY A 368 -6.70 7.93 -2.80
C GLY A 368 -7.46 7.26 -1.67
N ARG A 369 -7.19 7.55 -0.39
CA ARG A 369 -7.78 6.82 0.74
C ARG A 369 -9.25 7.16 0.94
N CYS A 370 -9.65 8.43 0.89
CA CYS A 370 -11.03 8.85 1.09
C CYS A 370 -11.42 9.93 0.09
N VAL A 371 -12.62 9.85 -0.47
CA VAL A 371 -13.15 10.84 -1.41
C VAL A 371 -14.48 11.39 -0.92
N VAL A 372 -14.75 12.68 -1.20
CA VAL A 372 -16.06 13.30 -1.02
C VAL A 372 -16.75 13.34 -2.37
N THR A 373 -18.00 12.90 -2.44
CA THR A 373 -18.73 12.80 -3.69
C THR A 373 -19.55 14.07 -3.96
N ALA A 374 -19.93 14.26 -5.22
CA ALA A 374 -20.83 15.34 -5.62
C ALA A 374 -22.27 15.17 -5.09
N ALA A 375 -22.60 14.05 -4.45
CA ALA A 375 -23.90 13.84 -3.80
C ALA A 375 -23.99 14.44 -2.40
N ALA A 376 -22.84 14.84 -1.80
CA ALA A 376 -22.80 15.44 -0.47
C ALA A 376 -23.64 16.71 -0.42
N GLN A 377 -24.65 16.72 0.48
CA GLN A 377 -25.55 17.87 0.64
C GLN A 377 -24.89 19.04 1.38
N ASN A 378 -23.94 18.73 2.26
CA ASN A 378 -23.12 19.70 2.97
C ASN A 378 -21.65 19.23 2.98
N PRO A 379 -20.90 19.45 1.88
CA PRO A 379 -19.49 19.05 1.81
C PRO A 379 -18.61 19.67 2.89
N ALA A 380 -18.93 20.89 3.36
CA ALA A 380 -18.21 21.55 4.44
C ALA A 380 -18.32 20.77 5.75
N LEU A 381 -19.51 20.30 6.11
CA LEU A 381 -19.71 19.44 7.28
C LEU A 381 -19.01 18.09 7.13
N VAL A 382 -19.10 17.47 5.95
CA VAL A 382 -18.41 16.21 5.66
C VAL A 382 -16.90 16.37 5.84
N CYS A 383 -16.31 17.44 5.31
CA CYS A 383 -14.88 17.75 5.47
C CYS A 383 -14.51 18.05 6.92
N SER A 384 -15.31 18.83 7.67
CA SER A 384 -15.09 19.08 9.09
C SER A 384 -15.11 17.78 9.93
N TRP A 385 -16.02 16.85 9.60
CA TRP A 385 -16.06 15.55 10.28
C TRP A 385 -14.87 14.68 9.90
N LEU A 386 -14.52 14.60 8.61
CA LEU A 386 -13.35 13.85 8.13
C LEU A 386 -12.03 14.40 8.66
N ASP A 387 -11.96 15.72 8.99
CA ASP A 387 -10.78 16.33 9.61
C ASP A 387 -10.46 15.74 10.98
N GLN A 388 -11.48 15.21 11.70
CA GLN A 388 -11.26 14.56 13.00
C GLN A 388 -10.37 13.31 12.87
N MET A 389 -10.38 12.67 11.70
CA MET A 389 -9.52 11.52 11.41
C MET A 389 -8.03 11.87 11.45
N TYR A 390 -7.68 13.14 11.22
CA TYR A 390 -6.31 13.67 11.23
C TYR A 390 -5.86 14.22 12.57
N ALA A 391 -6.74 14.22 13.58
CA ALA A 391 -6.34 14.63 14.92
C ALA A 391 -5.25 13.67 15.47
N PRO A 392 -4.20 14.18 16.13
CA PRO A 392 -3.03 13.39 16.52
C PRO A 392 -3.31 12.17 17.42
N ILE A 393 -4.36 12.25 18.24
CA ILE A 393 -4.83 11.11 19.08
C ILE A 393 -5.78 10.19 18.30
N GLN A 394 -6.49 10.71 17.29
CA GLN A 394 -7.45 9.90 16.52
C GLN A 394 -6.77 9.09 15.41
N SER A 395 -5.79 9.65 14.71
CA SER A 395 -5.09 8.98 13.61
C SER A 395 -4.50 7.61 14.01
N PRO A 396 -3.77 7.47 15.13
CA PRO A 396 -3.28 6.17 15.58
C PRO A 396 -4.40 5.17 15.87
N GLN A 397 -5.53 5.61 16.44
CA GLN A 397 -6.67 4.73 16.68
C GLN A 397 -7.25 4.22 15.36
N ASN A 398 -7.39 5.08 14.36
CA ASN A 398 -7.88 4.68 13.04
C ASN A 398 -6.98 3.59 12.42
N ASN A 399 -5.66 3.69 12.62
CA ASN A 399 -4.68 2.79 12.01
C ASN A 399 -4.57 1.45 12.76
N TRP A 400 -4.58 1.48 14.09
CA TRP A 400 -4.27 0.28 14.87
C TRP A 400 -5.43 -0.24 15.71
N GLY A 401 -6.33 0.59 16.17
CA GLY A 401 -7.44 0.23 17.05
C GLY A 401 -7.57 1.19 18.23
N THR A 402 -8.39 0.88 19.21
CA THR A 402 -8.81 1.80 20.26
C THR A 402 -8.28 1.47 21.66
N TYR A 403 -8.84 2.09 22.67
CA TYR A 403 -8.51 1.93 24.09
C TYR A 403 -9.77 1.98 24.93
N GLY A 404 -9.73 1.38 26.16
CA GLY A 404 -10.77 1.50 27.16
C GLY A 404 -12.06 0.76 26.80
N GLU A 405 -11.94 -0.38 26.13
CA GLU A 405 -13.02 -1.33 25.93
C GLU A 405 -13.01 -2.43 26.98
N ASP A 406 -14.18 -2.94 27.34
CA ASP A 406 -14.31 -4.01 28.33
C ASP A 406 -14.15 -5.42 27.72
N ASP A 407 -13.98 -5.53 26.41
CA ASP A 407 -13.94 -6.80 25.69
C ASP A 407 -12.55 -7.45 25.57
N GLY A 408 -11.52 -6.77 26.06
CA GLY A 408 -10.16 -7.28 26.13
C GLY A 408 -9.37 -7.22 24.79
N PHE A 409 -9.80 -6.36 23.87
CA PHE A 409 -9.16 -6.15 22.57
C PHE A 409 -8.41 -4.83 22.44
N ASP A 410 -8.32 -4.04 23.51
CA ASP A 410 -7.63 -2.74 23.45
C ASP A 410 -6.18 -2.87 23.02
N ILE A 411 -5.84 -2.22 21.88
CA ILE A 411 -4.44 -2.09 21.46
C ILE A 411 -3.74 -0.97 22.23
N PHE A 412 -4.50 -0.03 22.81
CA PHE A 412 -3.96 1.08 23.57
C PHE A 412 -4.50 1.17 24.97
N VAL A 413 -3.67 1.72 25.85
CA VAL A 413 -4.11 2.31 27.11
C VAL A 413 -3.84 3.81 27.08
N MET A 414 -4.76 4.60 27.66
CA MET A 414 -4.55 6.05 27.78
C MET A 414 -3.58 6.31 28.94
N GLY A 415 -2.42 6.83 28.60
CA GLY A 415 -1.38 7.23 29.54
C GLY A 415 -1.05 8.71 29.44
N LYS A 416 0.16 9.07 29.89
CA LYS A 416 0.68 10.45 29.84
C LYS A 416 2.09 10.45 29.23
N ASN A 417 2.40 11.49 28.45
CA ASN A 417 3.75 11.77 28.01
C ASN A 417 4.58 12.48 29.12
N ASP A 418 5.82 12.78 28.86
CA ASP A 418 6.74 13.44 29.81
C ASP A 418 6.30 14.85 30.23
N LYS A 419 5.37 15.46 29.49
CA LYS A 419 4.76 16.77 29.78
C LYS A 419 3.46 16.65 30.58
N GLY A 420 2.98 15.42 30.84
CA GLY A 420 1.72 15.15 31.51
C GLY A 420 0.47 15.29 30.61
N GLU A 421 0.65 15.35 29.30
CA GLU A 421 -0.42 15.38 28.29
C GLU A 421 -0.87 13.95 27.96
N ASP A 422 -2.11 13.79 27.46
CA ASP A 422 -2.65 12.47 27.08
C ASP A 422 -1.85 11.88 25.91
N MET A 423 -1.51 10.60 26.05
CA MET A 423 -0.78 9.82 25.05
C MET A 423 -1.32 8.39 25.02
N LEU A 424 -1.54 7.86 23.82
CA LEU A 424 -1.86 6.46 23.59
C LEU A 424 -0.58 5.61 23.79
N GLN A 425 -0.66 4.63 24.68
CA GLN A 425 0.44 3.69 24.94
C GLN A 425 0.02 2.32 24.42
N HIS A 426 0.85 1.69 23.57
CA HIS A 426 0.57 0.34 23.08
C HIS A 426 0.51 -0.64 24.26
N ALA A 427 -0.56 -1.43 24.30
CA ALA A 427 -0.73 -2.51 25.25
C ALA A 427 -0.13 -3.81 24.69
N PRO A 428 0.33 -4.72 25.56
CA PRO A 428 0.78 -6.03 25.11
C PRO A 428 -0.36 -6.81 24.43
N LEU A 429 -0.11 -7.33 23.21
CA LEU A 429 -1.13 -8.05 22.43
C LEU A 429 -1.40 -9.48 22.93
N GLY A 430 -0.60 -9.99 23.88
CA GLY A 430 -0.68 -11.36 24.36
C GLY A 430 -0.35 -12.36 23.28
N ASP A 431 -1.26 -13.32 23.05
CA ASP A 431 -1.10 -14.37 22.03
C ASP A 431 -1.62 -13.96 20.64
N LYS A 432 -2.07 -12.69 20.47
CA LYS A 432 -2.63 -12.18 19.21
C LYS A 432 -1.55 -11.56 18.34
N SER A 433 -1.66 -11.74 17.04
CA SER A 433 -0.80 -11.00 16.10
C SER A 433 -1.28 -9.56 15.91
N PRO A 434 -0.39 -8.62 15.53
CA PRO A 434 -0.78 -7.24 15.26
C PRO A 434 -1.90 -7.12 14.21
N ILE A 435 -1.89 -7.96 13.16
CA ILE A 435 -2.91 -7.93 12.12
C ILE A 435 -4.27 -8.39 12.63
N GLU A 436 -4.34 -9.41 13.50
CA GLU A 436 -5.61 -9.87 14.09
C GLU A 436 -6.28 -8.76 14.91
N VAL A 437 -5.50 -7.98 15.67
CA VAL A 437 -6.02 -6.87 16.45
C VAL A 437 -6.46 -5.72 15.55
N ARG A 438 -5.64 -5.36 14.55
CA ARG A 438 -5.99 -4.31 13.59
C ARG A 438 -7.28 -4.62 12.82
N ASP A 439 -7.47 -5.84 12.36
CA ASP A 439 -8.68 -6.24 11.64
C ASP A 439 -9.92 -6.19 12.54
N ALA A 440 -9.76 -6.48 13.83
CA ALA A 440 -10.87 -6.43 14.78
C ALA A 440 -11.28 -4.99 15.13
N GLU A 441 -10.32 -4.08 15.35
CA GLU A 441 -10.58 -2.79 15.97
C GLU A 441 -10.39 -1.58 15.05
N SER A 442 -9.42 -1.62 14.12
CA SER A 442 -9.12 -0.46 13.30
C SER A 442 -10.23 -0.14 12.30
N VAL A 443 -10.35 1.12 11.95
CA VAL A 443 -11.28 1.58 10.91
C VAL A 443 -10.57 1.98 9.63
N ASN A 444 -9.23 2.00 9.63
CA ASN A 444 -8.42 2.56 8.56
C ASN A 444 -8.85 4.00 8.20
N GLY A 445 -9.29 4.25 6.98
CA GLY A 445 -9.74 5.56 6.55
C GLY A 445 -8.60 6.54 6.28
N PRO A 446 -8.93 7.81 6.07
CA PRO A 446 -7.93 8.87 5.99
C PRO A 446 -7.32 9.10 7.37
N LEU A 447 -6.02 9.31 7.44
CA LEU A 447 -5.28 9.58 8.68
C LEU A 447 -3.89 10.13 8.40
N ALA A 448 -3.24 10.70 9.42
CA ALA A 448 -1.83 11.06 9.37
C ALA A 448 -1.17 10.79 10.73
N ILE A 449 -0.18 9.90 10.74
CA ILE A 449 0.69 9.65 11.88
C ILE A 449 2.08 10.12 11.47
N LEU A 450 2.48 11.27 11.98
CA LEU A 450 3.78 11.85 11.69
C LEU A 450 4.85 11.27 12.64
N ASP A 451 6.09 11.26 12.21
CA ASP A 451 7.22 10.84 13.03
C ASP A 451 7.28 11.62 14.35
N SER A 452 6.94 12.91 14.30
CA SER A 452 6.83 13.79 15.48
C SER A 452 5.71 13.42 16.47
N TYR A 453 4.82 12.50 16.15
CA TYR A 453 3.73 12.08 17.04
C TYR A 453 4.19 11.01 18.03
N TYR A 454 5.24 10.25 17.68
CA TYR A 454 5.75 9.19 18.55
C TYR A 454 6.44 9.79 19.78
N GLY A 455 6.09 9.27 20.95
CA GLY A 455 6.52 9.80 22.24
C GLY A 455 5.77 11.08 22.69
N VAL A 456 4.90 11.63 21.85
CA VAL A 456 4.05 12.81 22.17
C VAL A 456 2.59 12.42 22.29
N TYR A 457 2.01 11.84 21.27
CA TYR A 457 0.59 11.43 21.20
C TYR A 457 0.39 9.93 21.21
N VAL A 458 1.39 9.17 20.79
CA VAL A 458 1.37 7.70 20.73
C VAL A 458 2.77 7.15 20.97
N THR A 459 2.88 5.98 21.63
CA THR A 459 4.15 5.26 21.72
C THR A 459 4.48 4.57 20.39
N CYS A 460 5.76 4.28 20.14
CA CYS A 460 6.13 3.34 19.08
C CYS A 460 5.69 1.93 19.51
N PRO A 461 5.01 1.14 18.67
CA PRO A 461 4.73 -0.25 18.98
C PRO A 461 6.03 -1.06 19.01
N ASP A 462 6.09 -2.08 19.88
CA ASP A 462 7.33 -2.85 20.10
C ASP A 462 7.80 -3.55 18.81
N ASP A 463 6.88 -4.10 18.01
CA ASP A 463 7.16 -4.74 16.73
C ASP A 463 7.73 -3.74 15.71
N ALA A 464 7.17 -2.53 15.64
CA ALA A 464 7.71 -1.47 14.80
C ALA A 464 9.08 -0.99 15.26
N GLN A 465 9.34 -0.92 16.58
CA GLN A 465 10.64 -0.54 17.12
C GLN A 465 11.71 -1.58 16.75
N TYR A 466 11.44 -2.88 16.91
CA TYR A 466 12.35 -3.94 16.47
C TYR A 466 12.66 -3.84 14.98
N ARG A 467 11.64 -3.66 14.16
CA ARG A 467 11.81 -3.50 12.71
C ARG A 467 12.66 -2.28 12.35
N LEU A 468 12.43 -1.13 13.00
CA LEU A 468 13.25 0.07 12.81
C LEU A 468 14.71 -0.15 13.21
N ASP A 469 14.96 -0.82 14.33
CA ASP A 469 16.29 -1.15 14.79
C ASP A 469 16.99 -2.09 13.80
N TRP A 470 16.32 -3.12 13.31
CA TRP A 470 16.85 -4.01 12.28
C TRP A 470 17.16 -3.28 10.96
N ILE A 471 16.25 -2.43 10.48
CA ILE A 471 16.48 -1.64 9.26
C ILE A 471 17.69 -0.73 9.45
N LYS A 472 17.77 -0.05 10.59
CA LYS A 472 18.87 0.85 10.93
C LYS A 472 20.20 0.13 11.02
N ASP A 473 20.25 -1.02 11.67
CA ASP A 473 21.51 -1.70 12.02
C ASP A 473 21.98 -2.67 10.92
N ILE A 474 21.04 -3.23 10.13
CA ILE A 474 21.33 -4.27 9.13
C ILE A 474 21.28 -3.71 7.70
N TYR A 475 20.21 -2.98 7.34
CA TYR A 475 19.98 -2.57 5.95
C TYR A 475 20.52 -1.16 5.64
N THR A 476 20.28 -0.18 6.52
CA THR A 476 20.72 1.20 6.28
C THR A 476 22.24 1.34 6.05
N PRO A 477 23.13 0.61 6.75
CA PRO A 477 24.58 0.72 6.52
C PRO A 477 25.04 0.30 5.14
N VAL A 478 24.28 -0.55 4.46
CA VAL A 478 24.59 -1.05 3.11
C VAL A 478 23.75 -0.39 2.02
N CYS A 479 22.78 0.45 2.41
CA CYS A 479 21.98 1.25 1.48
C CYS A 479 22.82 2.40 0.91
N SER A 480 23.14 2.34 -0.37
CA SER A 480 23.97 3.33 -1.06
C SER A 480 23.30 4.04 -2.24
N ALA A 481 22.08 3.64 -2.60
CA ALA A 481 21.36 4.28 -3.69
C ALA A 481 21.08 5.76 -3.39
N LYS A 482 21.38 6.62 -4.37
CA LYS A 482 21.23 8.07 -4.25
C LYS A 482 19.77 8.50 -4.42
N TYR A 483 19.04 7.79 -5.23
CA TYR A 483 17.67 8.12 -5.61
C TYR A 483 16.73 6.93 -5.41
N CYS A 484 15.47 7.24 -5.16
CA CYS A 484 14.35 6.29 -5.28
C CYS A 484 13.30 6.87 -6.23
N LEU A 485 12.49 6.02 -6.81
CA LEU A 485 11.43 6.42 -7.74
C LEU A 485 10.19 6.88 -6.93
N PRO A 486 9.79 8.17 -7.00
CA PRO A 486 8.63 8.66 -6.30
C PRO A 486 7.32 8.11 -6.89
N ASN A 487 6.25 8.19 -6.11
CA ASN A 487 4.91 7.89 -6.58
C ASN A 487 4.28 9.13 -7.22
N PHE A 488 4.48 9.30 -8.52
CA PHE A 488 4.03 10.48 -9.27
C PHE A 488 2.50 10.54 -9.40
N PHE A 489 1.92 11.73 -9.39
CA PHE A 489 0.56 11.97 -9.84
C PHE A 489 0.61 12.46 -11.28
N MET A 490 0.56 11.54 -12.23
CA MET A 490 0.70 11.80 -13.66
C MET A 490 -0.55 12.51 -14.22
N THR A 491 -0.43 13.06 -15.44
CA THR A 491 -1.61 13.51 -16.20
C THR A 491 -2.53 12.33 -16.52
N GLN A 492 -3.79 12.58 -16.84
CA GLN A 492 -4.72 11.49 -17.18
C GLN A 492 -4.28 10.67 -18.40
N GLU A 493 -3.69 11.31 -19.41
CA GLU A 493 -3.18 10.63 -20.60
C GLU A 493 -2.01 9.72 -20.22
N ASP A 494 -1.05 10.23 -19.45
CA ASP A 494 0.11 9.49 -18.99
C ASP A 494 -0.28 8.39 -17.99
N THR A 495 -1.23 8.62 -17.09
CA THR A 495 -1.77 7.58 -16.18
C THR A 495 -2.47 6.47 -16.95
N THR A 496 -3.18 6.79 -18.03
CA THR A 496 -3.79 5.77 -18.90
C THR A 496 -2.71 4.97 -19.63
N THR A 497 -1.68 5.64 -20.11
CA THR A 497 -0.52 5.01 -20.74
C THR A 497 0.22 4.11 -19.76
N ASP A 498 0.51 4.60 -18.55
CA ASP A 498 1.13 3.84 -17.47
C ASP A 498 0.32 2.57 -17.15
N SER A 499 -0.99 2.69 -16.94
CA SER A 499 -1.86 1.55 -16.60
C SER A 499 -1.86 0.46 -17.68
N ASN A 500 -1.80 0.84 -18.96
CA ASN A 500 -1.75 -0.12 -20.06
C ASN A 500 -0.38 -0.81 -20.16
N LEU A 501 0.69 -0.02 -20.08
CA LEU A 501 2.05 -0.54 -20.22
C LEU A 501 2.45 -1.40 -19.00
N SER A 502 2.17 -0.93 -17.78
CA SER A 502 2.52 -1.64 -16.55
C SER A 502 1.80 -2.98 -16.41
N ALA A 503 0.55 -3.09 -16.88
CA ALA A 503 -0.20 -4.34 -16.83
C ALA A 503 0.42 -5.42 -17.73
N ASP A 504 0.78 -5.08 -18.96
CA ASP A 504 1.38 -6.03 -19.91
C ASP A 504 2.82 -6.38 -19.51
N LEU A 505 3.63 -5.38 -19.13
CA LEU A 505 5.01 -5.58 -18.69
C LEU A 505 5.09 -6.38 -17.38
N GLY A 506 4.29 -6.01 -16.36
CA GLY A 506 4.27 -6.72 -15.10
C GLY A 506 3.84 -8.18 -15.26
N LYS A 507 2.84 -8.44 -16.12
CA LYS A 507 2.47 -9.82 -16.46
C LYS A 507 3.62 -10.58 -17.11
N CYS A 508 4.30 -9.97 -18.08
CA CYS A 508 5.44 -10.59 -18.78
C CYS A 508 6.57 -10.94 -17.80
N VAL A 509 6.94 -10.01 -16.91
CA VAL A 509 7.99 -10.24 -15.90
C VAL A 509 7.56 -11.32 -14.91
N ASN A 510 6.35 -11.27 -14.37
CA ASN A 510 5.86 -12.25 -13.38
C ASN A 510 5.75 -13.67 -13.96
N GLU A 511 5.33 -13.80 -15.22
CA GLU A 511 5.31 -15.09 -15.93
C GLU A 511 6.71 -15.63 -16.15
N PHE A 512 7.67 -14.76 -16.53
CA PHE A 512 9.07 -15.16 -16.68
C PHE A 512 9.67 -15.59 -15.34
N LYS A 513 9.53 -14.78 -14.26
CA LYS A 513 10.00 -15.08 -12.91
C LYS A 513 9.54 -16.48 -12.47
N SER A 514 8.24 -16.73 -12.50
CA SER A 514 7.66 -17.99 -12.05
C SER A 514 8.15 -19.18 -12.86
N ARG A 515 8.13 -19.08 -14.19
CA ARG A 515 8.58 -20.16 -15.08
C ARG A 515 10.08 -20.40 -14.94
N ALA A 516 10.88 -19.32 -14.94
CA ALA A 516 12.34 -19.43 -14.88
C ALA A 516 12.83 -20.05 -13.57
N VAL A 517 12.18 -19.74 -12.43
CA VAL A 517 12.53 -20.37 -11.16
C VAL A 517 12.08 -21.84 -11.10
N MET A 518 10.90 -22.19 -11.64
CA MET A 518 10.42 -23.59 -11.63
C MET A 518 11.13 -24.48 -12.62
N GLU A 519 11.35 -24.01 -13.85
CA GLU A 519 11.75 -24.86 -14.99
C GLU A 519 13.18 -24.58 -15.45
N GLY A 520 13.81 -23.50 -14.97
CA GLY A 520 15.04 -22.97 -15.52
C GLY A 520 14.83 -22.23 -16.84
N PHE A 521 15.90 -21.68 -17.38
CA PHE A 521 15.88 -20.98 -18.67
C PHE A 521 17.26 -21.02 -19.33
N THR A 522 17.27 -20.89 -20.66
CA THR A 522 18.47 -20.77 -21.47
C THR A 522 18.73 -19.32 -21.86
N ASP A 523 19.93 -19.03 -22.45
CA ASP A 523 20.18 -17.71 -23.03
C ASP A 523 19.16 -17.35 -24.14
N ALA A 524 18.67 -18.32 -24.89
CA ALA A 524 17.64 -18.08 -25.89
C ALA A 524 16.29 -17.72 -25.27
N ASP A 525 15.94 -18.30 -24.12
CA ASP A 525 14.73 -17.94 -23.36
C ASP A 525 14.87 -16.53 -22.78
N TRP A 526 16.05 -16.17 -22.29
CA TRP A 526 16.36 -14.82 -21.84
C TRP A 526 16.26 -13.81 -22.97
N ASP A 527 16.87 -14.08 -24.12
CA ASP A 527 16.79 -13.20 -25.30
C ASP A 527 15.33 -13.01 -25.77
N GLN A 528 14.52 -14.08 -25.71
CA GLN A 528 13.09 -13.99 -26.02
C GLN A 528 12.35 -13.12 -25.00
N PHE A 529 12.61 -13.29 -23.71
CA PHE A 529 12.02 -12.46 -22.66
C PHE A 529 12.35 -10.97 -22.86
N GLN A 530 13.62 -10.65 -23.18
CA GLN A 530 14.01 -9.27 -23.50
C GLN A 530 13.28 -8.72 -24.74
N ALA A 531 13.11 -9.57 -25.77
CA ALA A 531 12.35 -9.19 -26.97
C ALA A 531 10.84 -8.97 -26.66
N ASP A 532 10.27 -9.78 -25.77
CA ASP A 532 8.87 -9.64 -25.33
C ASP A 532 8.67 -8.34 -24.55
N LEU A 533 9.59 -7.97 -23.64
CA LEU A 533 9.56 -6.67 -22.93
C LEU A 533 9.57 -5.50 -23.92
N GLN A 534 10.39 -5.57 -24.96
CA GLN A 534 10.42 -4.55 -26.01
C GLN A 534 9.13 -4.53 -26.85
N ALA A 535 8.54 -5.69 -27.14
CA ALA A 535 7.25 -5.78 -27.83
C ALA A 535 6.11 -5.15 -26.99
N TYR A 536 6.19 -5.24 -25.66
CA TYR A 536 5.29 -4.54 -24.71
C TYR A 536 5.71 -3.10 -24.41
N LYS A 537 6.64 -2.54 -25.23
CA LYS A 537 7.06 -1.13 -25.22
C LYS A 537 7.75 -0.69 -23.91
N LEU A 538 8.67 -1.50 -23.42
CA LEU A 538 9.44 -1.17 -22.21
C LEU A 538 10.12 0.20 -22.31
N ASP A 539 10.68 0.58 -23.47
CA ASP A 539 11.34 1.88 -23.65
C ASP A 539 10.36 3.05 -23.48
N GLU A 540 9.09 2.90 -23.93
CA GLU A 540 8.05 3.90 -23.73
C GLU A 540 7.68 4.03 -22.25
N TYR A 541 7.61 2.91 -21.53
CA TYR A 541 7.34 2.86 -20.09
C TYR A 541 8.46 3.52 -19.28
N VAL A 542 9.71 3.17 -19.54
CA VAL A 542 10.89 3.79 -18.90
C VAL A 542 10.94 5.29 -19.19
N ALA A 543 10.72 5.71 -20.44
CA ALA A 543 10.73 7.12 -20.83
C ALA A 543 9.63 7.94 -20.14
N LEU A 544 8.46 7.33 -19.92
CA LEU A 544 7.37 7.95 -19.19
C LEU A 544 7.78 8.26 -17.74
N TYR A 545 8.37 7.31 -17.04
CA TYR A 545 8.85 7.51 -15.67
C TYR A 545 10.04 8.45 -15.60
N GLN A 546 10.97 8.42 -16.58
CA GLN A 546 12.07 9.37 -16.66
C GLN A 546 11.58 10.82 -16.79
N LYS A 547 10.57 11.07 -17.62
CA LYS A 547 9.95 12.40 -17.76
C LYS A 547 9.49 12.97 -16.43
N TYR A 548 8.79 12.15 -15.62
CA TYR A 548 8.29 12.60 -14.33
C TYR A 548 9.38 12.70 -13.27
N PHE A 549 10.37 11.83 -13.33
CA PHE A 549 11.53 11.89 -12.43
C PHE A 549 12.39 13.14 -12.69
N ASP A 550 12.63 13.50 -13.95
CA ASP A 550 13.34 14.75 -14.31
C ASP A 550 12.58 15.99 -13.81
N ALA A 551 11.26 16.01 -13.95
CA ALA A 551 10.42 17.09 -13.43
C ALA A 551 10.46 17.16 -11.88
N TYR A 552 10.47 16.03 -11.21
CA TYR A 552 10.60 15.94 -9.76
C TYR A 552 11.94 16.49 -9.27
N LEU A 553 13.05 16.14 -9.92
CA LEU A 553 14.37 16.68 -9.57
C LEU A 553 14.44 18.20 -9.80
N ALA A 554 13.91 18.68 -10.93
CA ALA A 554 13.89 20.12 -11.24
C ALA A 554 13.05 20.94 -10.25
N ALA A 555 12.06 20.35 -9.60
CA ALA A 555 11.25 21.01 -8.57
C ALA A 555 11.94 21.09 -7.19
N GLN A 556 13.06 20.36 -6.99
CA GLN A 556 13.85 20.37 -5.76
C GLN A 556 15.05 21.33 -5.81
N GLU A 557 15.42 21.82 -7.00
CA GLU A 557 16.45 22.85 -7.21
C GLU A 557 15.87 24.27 -7.00
#